data_de0541ebe2089a39424201ff355c2fa8
#
_entry.id   de0541ebe2089a39424201ff355c2fa8
#
_cell.length_a   1.000
_cell.length_b   1.000
_cell.length_c   1.000
_cell.angle_alpha   90.00
_cell.angle_beta   90.00
_cell.angle_gamma   90.00
#
_symmetry.space_group_name_H-M   'P 1'
#
loop_
_entity.id
_entity.type
_entity.pdbx_description
1 polymer ?
#
loop_
_entity_poly.entity_id
_entity_poly.type
_entity_poly.pdbx_seq_one_letter_code
_entity_poly.pdbx_strand_id
1 'polypeptide(L)'
;MMNLDGAAERTPDKTKKLYRVAALVVIAIAAVILAVFEIGKPVLTEDTLLNGFYTMTVTRMAGAAVFFVLIGYQGYRVLNPIRKPFWRSLLVALPAFAVVINNLPILPLLNGTAHLTHSGEYLVWYVAECVSIGLFEEAAFRGILLLMICEKKRASSKDLFWSIVKASAVFGAIHLVNLLINASFGGVIQQIGYSFLIGAMCSVVLYKTANLWLCVLLHAVYDFCGGLVPALGEGIIWDTPTIVITVILAVAVTIYMVVLLFRIKPEELDRIYDKTP
;
A
#
# COMPACT_ATOMS: atom_id res chain seq x y z
N MET A 1 26.57 -35.80 -33.27
CA MET A 1 25.22 -35.23 -33.11
C MET A 1 24.77 -35.57 -31.71
N MET A 2 25.04 -34.72 -30.74
CA MET A 2 24.64 -34.89 -29.35
C MET A 2 23.35 -34.12 -29.17
N ASN A 3 22.26 -34.86 -28.87
CA ASN A 3 20.97 -34.31 -28.55
C ASN A 3 21.05 -33.64 -27.16
N LEU A 4 21.04 -32.31 -27.13
CA LEU A 4 20.89 -31.51 -25.91
C LEU A 4 19.41 -31.10 -25.78
N ASP A 5 18.52 -32.08 -25.59
CA ASP A 5 17.20 -31.82 -25.09
C ASP A 5 17.33 -31.50 -23.61
N GLY A 6 17.40 -30.20 -23.31
CA GLY A 6 17.45 -29.64 -21.96
C GLY A 6 16.21 -30.05 -21.20
N ALA A 7 16.39 -30.95 -20.26
CA ALA A 7 15.44 -31.27 -19.23
C ALA A 7 15.12 -29.98 -18.44
N ALA A 8 14.03 -29.33 -18.77
CA ALA A 8 13.40 -28.37 -17.88
C ALA A 8 13.05 -29.15 -16.60
N GLU A 9 13.83 -28.95 -15.57
CA GLU A 9 13.68 -29.56 -14.25
C GLU A 9 12.30 -29.18 -13.69
N ARG A 10 11.33 -30.09 -13.89
CA ARG A 10 10.00 -29.95 -13.30
C ARG A 10 10.22 -30.01 -11.79
N THR A 11 10.05 -28.87 -11.11
CA THR A 11 10.00 -28.84 -9.64
C THR A 11 9.14 -30.01 -9.16
N PRO A 12 9.64 -30.90 -8.30
CA PRO A 12 8.95 -32.11 -7.91
C PRO A 12 7.53 -31.77 -7.42
N ASP A 13 6.56 -32.57 -7.77
CA ASP A 13 5.15 -32.42 -7.36
C ASP A 13 5.02 -32.27 -5.83
N LYS A 14 5.93 -32.84 -5.07
CA LYS A 14 6.05 -32.69 -3.62
C LYS A 14 6.26 -31.23 -3.18
N THR A 15 7.09 -30.45 -3.88
CA THR A 15 7.36 -29.05 -3.55
C THR A 15 6.11 -28.19 -3.76
N LYS A 16 5.39 -28.39 -4.87
CA LYS A 16 4.11 -27.70 -5.14
C LYS A 16 3.06 -28.05 -4.08
N LYS A 17 3.00 -29.33 -3.66
CA LYS A 17 2.08 -29.76 -2.61
C LYS A 17 2.42 -29.11 -1.27
N LEU A 18 3.71 -29.00 -0.93
CA LEU A 18 4.17 -28.34 0.29
C LEU A 18 3.80 -26.85 0.31
N TYR A 19 4.02 -26.13 -0.80
CA TYR A 19 3.63 -24.72 -0.91
C TYR A 19 2.10 -24.52 -0.76
N ARG A 20 1.28 -25.39 -1.35
CA ARG A 20 -0.18 -25.33 -1.17
C ARG A 20 -0.60 -25.54 0.27
N VAL A 21 0.02 -26.50 0.95
CA VAL A 21 -0.26 -26.78 2.38
C VAL A 21 0.17 -25.58 3.23
N ALA A 22 1.39 -25.05 3.03
CA ALA A 22 1.87 -23.88 3.74
C ALA A 22 0.95 -22.65 3.53
N ALA A 23 0.51 -22.40 2.29
CA ALA A 23 -0.42 -21.32 1.98
C ALA A 23 -1.76 -21.49 2.72
N LEU A 24 -2.33 -22.69 2.73
CA LEU A 24 -3.56 -22.97 3.46
C LEU A 24 -3.40 -22.76 4.97
N VAL A 25 -2.25 -23.17 5.52
CA VAL A 25 -1.94 -22.96 6.95
C VAL A 25 -1.85 -21.47 7.28
N VAL A 26 -1.15 -20.68 6.48
CA VAL A 26 -1.06 -19.21 6.68
C VAL A 26 -2.44 -18.57 6.61
N ILE A 27 -3.25 -18.93 5.61
CA ILE A 27 -4.62 -18.41 5.48
C ILE A 27 -5.49 -18.80 6.67
N ALA A 28 -5.39 -20.06 7.14
CA ALA A 28 -6.17 -20.54 8.29
C ALA A 28 -5.75 -19.80 9.58
N ILE A 29 -4.46 -19.64 9.85
CA ILE A 29 -3.95 -18.89 11.00
C ILE A 29 -4.42 -17.43 10.95
N ALA A 30 -4.27 -16.76 9.79
CA ALA A 30 -4.71 -15.40 9.61
C ALA A 30 -6.23 -15.25 9.81
N ALA A 31 -7.04 -16.19 9.30
CA ALA A 31 -8.48 -16.20 9.51
C ALA A 31 -8.85 -16.34 10.99
N VAL A 32 -8.14 -17.17 11.74
CA VAL A 32 -8.34 -17.33 13.20
C VAL A 32 -7.98 -16.01 13.91
N ILE A 33 -6.85 -15.38 13.58
CA ILE A 33 -6.45 -14.09 14.17
C ILE A 33 -7.52 -13.03 13.89
N LEU A 34 -7.94 -12.89 12.62
CA LEU A 34 -8.99 -11.93 12.24
C LEU A 34 -10.29 -12.19 13.01
N ALA A 35 -10.73 -13.45 13.09
CA ALA A 35 -11.93 -13.81 13.84
C ALA A 35 -11.82 -13.46 15.33
N VAL A 36 -10.68 -13.77 15.96
CA VAL A 36 -10.44 -13.46 17.38
C VAL A 36 -10.47 -11.96 17.64
N PHE A 37 -9.88 -11.14 16.77
CA PHE A 37 -9.79 -9.70 16.97
C PHE A 37 -11.08 -8.96 16.56
N GLU A 38 -11.76 -9.36 15.49
CA GLU A 38 -13.01 -8.72 15.04
C GLU A 38 -14.23 -9.13 15.87
N ILE A 39 -14.34 -10.41 16.23
CA ILE A 39 -15.49 -10.95 16.97
C ILE A 39 -15.23 -10.87 18.49
N GLY A 40 -14.05 -11.33 18.91
CA GLY A 40 -13.68 -11.39 20.32
C GLY A 40 -13.33 -10.02 20.92
N LYS A 41 -12.94 -9.03 20.09
CA LYS A 41 -12.53 -7.69 20.50
C LYS A 41 -11.65 -7.70 21.77
N PRO A 42 -10.50 -8.39 21.76
CA PRO A 42 -9.69 -8.59 22.94
C PRO A 42 -9.20 -7.24 23.47
N VAL A 43 -9.26 -7.09 24.78
CA VAL A 43 -8.64 -5.95 25.49
C VAL A 43 -7.24 -6.39 25.90
N LEU A 44 -6.22 -5.93 25.15
CA LEU A 44 -4.81 -6.27 25.36
C LEU A 44 -4.16 -5.34 26.39
N THR A 45 -4.71 -4.15 26.56
CA THR A 45 -4.31 -3.15 27.56
C THR A 45 -5.52 -2.31 27.98
N GLU A 46 -5.46 -1.72 29.17
CA GLU A 46 -6.50 -0.79 29.65
C GLU A 46 -6.50 0.54 28.92
N ASP A 47 -5.37 0.91 28.30
CA ASP A 47 -5.27 2.10 27.48
C ASP A 47 -5.98 1.89 26.14
N THR A 48 -7.07 2.64 25.93
CA THR A 48 -7.93 2.50 24.74
C THR A 48 -7.19 2.84 23.45
N LEU A 49 -6.31 3.84 23.47
CA LEU A 49 -5.56 4.26 22.29
C LEU A 49 -4.52 3.21 21.89
N LEU A 50 -3.73 2.73 22.85
CA LEU A 50 -2.77 1.65 22.62
C LEU A 50 -3.47 0.37 22.19
N ASN A 51 -4.61 0.04 22.80
CA ASN A 51 -5.38 -1.14 22.42
C ASN A 51 -5.85 -1.05 20.95
N GLY A 52 -6.24 0.15 20.50
CA GLY A 52 -6.57 0.41 19.11
C GLY A 52 -5.39 0.12 18.17
N PHE A 53 -4.21 0.66 18.48
CA PHE A 53 -2.99 0.42 17.67
C PHE A 53 -2.60 -1.05 17.64
N TYR A 54 -2.64 -1.76 18.77
CA TYR A 54 -2.33 -3.19 18.84
C TYR A 54 -3.28 -4.03 17.98
N THR A 55 -4.58 -3.84 18.17
CA THR A 55 -5.58 -4.63 17.46
C THR A 55 -5.53 -4.38 15.96
N MET A 56 -5.39 -3.12 15.54
CA MET A 56 -5.26 -2.75 14.14
C MET A 56 -3.99 -3.34 13.52
N THR A 57 -2.84 -3.20 14.20
CA THR A 57 -1.56 -3.77 13.72
C THR A 57 -1.68 -5.27 13.51
N VAL A 58 -2.20 -6.03 14.50
CA VAL A 58 -2.30 -7.49 14.41
C VAL A 58 -3.24 -7.93 13.29
N THR A 59 -4.42 -7.31 13.17
CA THR A 59 -5.40 -7.67 12.15
C THR A 59 -4.89 -7.35 10.74
N ARG A 60 -4.27 -6.18 10.53
CA ARG A 60 -3.70 -5.80 9.24
C ARG A 60 -2.52 -6.69 8.86
N MET A 61 -1.64 -7.03 9.80
CA MET A 61 -0.54 -7.97 9.55
C MET A 61 -1.04 -9.37 9.16
N ALA A 62 -2.07 -9.88 9.85
CA ALA A 62 -2.68 -11.16 9.49
C ALA A 62 -3.28 -11.14 8.07
N GLY A 63 -4.03 -10.08 7.73
CA GLY A 63 -4.57 -9.90 6.39
C GLY A 63 -3.49 -9.75 5.32
N ALA A 64 -2.42 -8.97 5.61
CA ALA A 64 -1.27 -8.82 4.72
C ALA A 64 -0.61 -10.17 4.41
N ALA A 65 -0.41 -11.03 5.42
CA ALA A 65 0.16 -12.37 5.23
C ALA A 65 -0.64 -13.19 4.20
N VAL A 66 -1.98 -13.12 4.24
CA VAL A 66 -2.85 -13.79 3.25
C VAL A 66 -2.57 -13.24 1.85
N PHE A 67 -2.55 -11.92 1.68
CA PHE A 67 -2.33 -11.32 0.36
C PHE A 67 -0.93 -11.59 -0.18
N PHE A 68 0.11 -11.58 0.66
CA PHE A 68 1.47 -11.96 0.22
C PHE A 68 1.54 -13.42 -0.26
N VAL A 69 0.84 -14.34 0.42
CA VAL A 69 0.71 -15.73 -0.04
C VAL A 69 0.01 -15.79 -1.39
N LEU A 70 -1.08 -15.02 -1.58
CA LEU A 70 -1.82 -14.98 -2.83
C LEU A 70 -0.98 -14.37 -3.97
N ILE A 71 -0.20 -13.31 -3.73
CA ILE A 71 0.72 -12.73 -4.71
C ILE A 71 1.74 -13.78 -5.15
N GLY A 72 2.34 -14.52 -4.20
CA GLY A 72 3.26 -15.61 -4.50
C GLY A 72 2.61 -16.73 -5.32
N TYR A 73 1.37 -17.11 -4.97
CA TYR A 73 0.60 -18.11 -5.71
C TYR A 73 0.28 -17.69 -7.15
N GLN A 74 -0.08 -16.41 -7.35
CA GLN A 74 -0.32 -15.86 -8.69
C GLN A 74 0.97 -15.74 -9.53
N GLY A 75 2.14 -15.78 -8.90
CA GLY A 75 3.43 -15.69 -9.56
C GLY A 75 3.79 -14.28 -10.03
N TYR A 76 3.15 -13.23 -9.50
CA TYR A 76 3.53 -11.85 -9.79
C TYR A 76 4.88 -11.50 -9.17
N ARG A 77 5.78 -10.91 -9.99
CA ARG A 77 7.17 -10.63 -9.62
C ARG A 77 7.35 -9.23 -9.05
N VAL A 78 6.59 -8.89 -8.01
CA VAL A 78 6.59 -7.56 -7.36
C VAL A 78 7.21 -7.57 -5.97
N LEU A 79 7.47 -8.76 -5.40
CA LEU A 79 8.02 -8.93 -4.06
C LEU A 79 9.56 -8.94 -4.03
N ASN A 80 10.22 -9.07 -5.19
CA ASN A 80 11.68 -9.10 -5.28
C ASN A 80 12.23 -7.71 -5.61
N PRO A 81 12.76 -6.95 -4.63
CA PRO A 81 13.23 -5.58 -4.83
C PRO A 81 14.54 -5.48 -5.62
N ILE A 82 15.23 -6.60 -5.87
CA ILE A 82 16.61 -6.63 -6.38
C ILE A 82 16.68 -6.47 -7.91
N ARG A 83 15.57 -6.52 -8.64
CA ARG A 83 15.54 -6.52 -10.13
C ARG A 83 15.94 -5.20 -10.79
N LYS A 84 15.87 -4.08 -10.08
CA LYS A 84 16.45 -2.79 -10.49
C LYS A 84 17.31 -2.26 -9.36
N PRO A 85 18.38 -1.51 -9.66
CA PRO A 85 19.11 -0.81 -8.61
C PRO A 85 18.11 -0.01 -7.78
N PHE A 86 18.08 -0.24 -6.47
CA PHE A 86 17.17 0.41 -5.53
C PHE A 86 17.10 1.92 -5.72
N TRP A 87 18.25 2.56 -5.91
CA TRP A 87 18.35 4.00 -6.13
C TRP A 87 17.61 4.52 -7.36
N ARG A 88 17.59 3.75 -8.46
CA ARG A 88 16.81 4.14 -9.66
C ARG A 88 15.31 4.05 -9.41
N SER A 89 14.88 3.06 -8.67
CA SER A 89 13.47 2.92 -8.27
C SER A 89 13.06 4.03 -7.30
N LEU A 90 13.94 4.38 -6.37
CA LEU A 90 13.73 5.50 -5.42
C LEU A 90 13.63 6.84 -6.15
N LEU A 91 14.50 7.11 -7.15
CA LEU A 91 14.43 8.34 -7.95
C LEU A 91 13.08 8.49 -8.68
N VAL A 92 12.53 7.39 -9.20
CA VAL A 92 11.19 7.38 -9.83
C VAL A 92 10.10 7.74 -8.81
N ALA A 93 10.23 7.26 -7.57
CA ALA A 93 9.25 7.47 -6.51
C ALA A 93 9.46 8.81 -5.76
N LEU A 94 10.60 9.49 -5.94
CA LEU A 94 10.96 10.69 -5.16
C LEU A 94 9.89 11.80 -5.20
N PRO A 95 9.27 12.16 -6.35
CA PRO A 95 8.19 13.15 -6.35
C PRO A 95 6.97 12.70 -5.55
N ALA A 96 6.67 11.39 -5.53
CA ALA A 96 5.61 10.83 -4.69
C ALA A 96 5.95 10.98 -3.20
N PHE A 97 7.19 10.75 -2.80
CA PHE A 97 7.63 10.99 -1.43
C PHE A 97 7.50 12.46 -1.02
N ALA A 98 7.73 13.41 -1.92
CA ALA A 98 7.52 14.82 -1.62
C ALA A 98 6.06 15.12 -1.25
N VAL A 99 5.08 14.52 -1.95
CA VAL A 99 3.65 14.67 -1.63
C VAL A 99 3.31 14.04 -0.28
N VAL A 100 3.74 12.80 -0.03
CA VAL A 100 3.36 12.10 1.20
C VAL A 100 4.01 12.69 2.44
N ILE A 101 5.25 13.19 2.34
CA ILE A 101 5.95 13.87 3.44
C ILE A 101 5.33 15.24 3.71
N ASN A 102 4.83 15.93 2.69
CA ASN A 102 4.17 17.22 2.87
C ASN A 102 2.85 17.13 3.67
N ASN A 103 2.29 15.93 3.85
CA ASN A 103 1.16 15.72 4.76
C ASN A 103 1.55 15.90 6.24
N LEU A 104 2.84 15.86 6.59
CA LEU A 104 3.28 16.19 7.94
C LEU A 104 3.06 17.68 8.19
N PRO A 105 2.31 18.08 9.23
CA PRO A 105 2.03 19.48 9.54
C PRO A 105 3.27 20.14 10.17
N ILE A 106 4.34 20.30 9.39
CA ILE A 106 5.64 20.79 9.86
C ILE A 106 5.52 22.19 10.42
N LEU A 107 4.87 23.11 9.68
CA LEU A 107 4.71 24.50 10.13
C LEU A 107 3.86 24.61 11.40
N PRO A 108 2.69 23.96 11.51
CA PRO A 108 1.93 23.90 12.74
C PRO A 108 2.71 23.35 13.93
N LEU A 109 3.52 22.31 13.73
CA LEU A 109 4.36 21.75 14.79
C LEU A 109 5.48 22.71 15.21
N LEU A 110 6.10 23.43 14.26
CA LEU A 110 7.17 24.36 14.55
C LEU A 110 6.70 25.67 15.23
N ASN A 111 5.52 26.16 14.87
CA ASN A 111 4.95 27.39 15.43
C ASN A 111 4.09 27.15 16.68
N GLY A 112 3.94 25.88 17.11
CA GLY A 112 3.22 25.51 18.32
C GLY A 112 1.69 25.53 18.18
N THR A 113 1.13 25.70 16.97
CA THR A 113 -0.33 25.60 16.73
C THR A 113 -0.81 24.16 16.68
N ALA A 114 0.11 23.20 16.55
CA ALA A 114 -0.09 21.78 16.79
C ALA A 114 1.04 21.24 17.68
N HIS A 115 0.74 20.25 18.52
CA HIS A 115 1.72 19.59 19.38
C HIS A 115 1.33 18.15 19.64
N LEU A 116 2.32 17.31 20.01
CA LEU A 116 2.07 15.93 20.39
C LEU A 116 1.76 15.84 21.89
N THR A 117 0.71 15.12 22.24
CA THR A 117 0.30 14.82 23.63
C THR A 117 0.77 13.44 24.07
N HIS A 118 1.08 12.56 23.11
CA HIS A 118 1.56 11.21 23.34
C HIS A 118 2.91 11.01 22.64
N SER A 119 3.81 10.25 23.27
CA SER A 119 5.17 9.97 22.77
C SER A 119 5.61 8.55 23.20
N GLY A 120 6.86 8.19 22.93
CA GLY A 120 7.43 6.90 23.35
C GLY A 120 6.68 5.72 22.75
N GLU A 121 6.09 4.88 23.59
CA GLU A 121 5.39 3.66 23.17
C GLU A 121 4.26 3.92 22.18
N TYR A 122 3.47 4.98 22.38
CA TYR A 122 2.39 5.35 21.46
C TYR A 122 2.90 5.63 20.06
N LEU A 123 4.02 6.34 19.92
CA LEU A 123 4.63 6.61 18.63
C LEU A 123 5.12 5.33 17.94
N VAL A 124 5.73 4.40 18.70
CA VAL A 124 6.20 3.11 18.18
C VAL A 124 5.04 2.29 17.61
N TRP A 125 3.93 2.19 18.36
CA TRP A 125 2.78 1.42 17.90
C TRP A 125 1.99 2.11 16.80
N TYR A 126 1.93 3.43 16.81
CA TYR A 126 1.37 4.19 15.68
C TYR A 126 2.17 3.96 14.38
N VAL A 127 3.51 3.94 14.45
CA VAL A 127 4.35 3.57 13.29
C VAL A 127 4.06 2.13 12.84
N ALA A 128 3.94 1.19 13.79
CA ALA A 128 3.61 -0.21 13.49
C ALA A 128 2.25 -0.34 12.79
N GLU A 129 1.25 0.42 13.26
CA GLU A 129 -0.07 0.49 12.61
C GLU A 129 0.04 1.02 11.17
N CYS A 130 0.67 2.18 10.94
CA CYS A 130 0.84 2.75 9.60
C CYS A 130 1.54 1.78 8.64
N VAL A 131 2.60 1.09 9.11
CA VAL A 131 3.29 0.07 8.32
C VAL A 131 2.38 -1.12 8.03
N SER A 132 1.61 -1.59 9.00
CA SER A 132 0.71 -2.74 8.85
C SER A 132 -0.44 -2.43 7.88
N ILE A 133 -0.99 -1.21 7.91
CA ILE A 133 -1.99 -0.73 6.95
C ILE A 133 -1.40 -0.71 5.54
N GLY A 134 -0.23 -0.09 5.37
CA GLY A 134 0.46 -0.05 4.08
C GLY A 134 0.75 -1.45 3.52
N LEU A 135 1.20 -2.41 4.36
CA LEU A 135 1.42 -3.79 3.97
C LEU A 135 0.12 -4.46 3.49
N PHE A 136 -0.95 -4.33 4.25
CA PHE A 136 -2.24 -4.95 3.95
C PHE A 136 -2.85 -4.36 2.68
N GLU A 137 -2.98 -3.04 2.62
CA GLU A 137 -3.70 -2.37 1.54
C GLU A 137 -2.93 -2.41 0.21
N GLU A 138 -1.60 -2.21 0.23
CA GLU A 138 -0.82 -2.30 -1.00
C GLU A 138 -0.75 -3.74 -1.54
N ALA A 139 -0.66 -4.76 -0.66
CA ALA A 139 -0.73 -6.15 -1.10
C ALA A 139 -2.09 -6.47 -1.72
N ALA A 140 -3.20 -6.04 -1.11
CA ALA A 140 -4.55 -6.28 -1.61
C ALA A 140 -4.81 -5.55 -2.94
N PHE A 141 -4.55 -4.23 -2.97
CA PHE A 141 -4.98 -3.39 -4.09
C PHE A 141 -3.96 -3.33 -5.23
N ARG A 142 -2.66 -3.21 -4.93
CA ARG A 142 -1.62 -3.14 -5.97
C ARG A 142 -1.06 -4.51 -6.29
N GLY A 143 -0.82 -5.35 -5.27
CA GLY A 143 -0.31 -6.71 -5.44
C GLY A 143 -1.30 -7.69 -6.08
N ILE A 144 -2.60 -7.54 -5.83
CA ILE A 144 -3.64 -8.44 -6.36
C ILE A 144 -4.58 -7.72 -7.32
N LEU A 145 -5.42 -6.80 -6.84
CA LEU A 145 -6.52 -6.24 -7.63
C LEU A 145 -6.05 -5.57 -8.92
N LEU A 146 -5.11 -4.62 -8.82
CA LEU A 146 -4.57 -3.90 -9.98
C LEU A 146 -3.93 -4.84 -10.98
N LEU A 147 -3.08 -5.78 -10.51
CA LEU A 147 -2.38 -6.71 -11.38
C LEU A 147 -3.35 -7.65 -12.09
N MET A 148 -4.38 -8.14 -11.42
CA MET A 148 -5.43 -8.98 -12.04
C MET A 148 -6.23 -8.21 -13.11
N ILE A 149 -6.59 -6.95 -12.83
CA ILE A 149 -7.31 -6.09 -13.81
C ILE A 149 -6.43 -5.86 -15.04
N CYS A 150 -5.15 -5.57 -14.83
CA CYS A 150 -4.20 -5.22 -15.91
C CYS A 150 -3.74 -6.44 -16.70
N GLU A 151 -3.63 -7.63 -16.10
CA GLU A 151 -3.10 -8.84 -16.76
C GLU A 151 -3.76 -9.12 -18.11
N LYS A 152 -5.07 -8.90 -18.21
CA LYS A 152 -5.87 -9.12 -19.42
C LYS A 152 -5.92 -7.91 -20.36
N LYS A 153 -5.49 -6.73 -19.91
CA LYS A 153 -5.66 -5.45 -20.64
C LYS A 153 -4.42 -4.58 -20.50
N ARG A 154 -3.28 -5.06 -21.03
CA ARG A 154 -2.00 -4.36 -20.97
C ARG A 154 -1.41 -3.97 -22.33
N ALA A 155 -2.25 -3.99 -23.38
CA ALA A 155 -1.79 -3.78 -24.74
C ALA A 155 -1.40 -2.32 -25.05
N SER A 156 -1.93 -1.36 -24.31
CA SER A 156 -1.68 0.06 -24.54
C SER A 156 -1.61 0.87 -23.24
N SER A 157 -0.98 2.05 -23.30
CA SER A 157 -0.98 3.01 -22.18
C SER A 157 -2.39 3.42 -21.76
N LYS A 158 -3.35 3.46 -22.71
CA LYS A 158 -4.76 3.72 -22.42
C LYS A 158 -5.39 2.60 -21.57
N ASP A 159 -5.08 1.35 -21.87
CA ASP A 159 -5.56 0.22 -21.07
C ASP A 159 -4.98 0.25 -19.67
N LEU A 160 -3.69 0.59 -19.53
CA LEU A 160 -3.06 0.79 -18.23
C LEU A 160 -3.71 1.92 -17.44
N PHE A 161 -3.95 3.07 -18.08
CA PHE A 161 -4.64 4.20 -17.46
C PHE A 161 -5.99 3.78 -16.88
N TRP A 162 -6.83 3.11 -17.67
CA TRP A 162 -8.14 2.67 -17.20
C TRP A 162 -8.07 1.56 -16.15
N SER A 163 -7.05 0.73 -16.17
CA SER A 163 -6.82 -0.27 -15.14
C SER A 163 -6.47 0.39 -13.79
N ILE A 164 -5.61 1.42 -13.82
CA ILE A 164 -5.26 2.22 -12.65
C ILE A 164 -6.50 2.97 -12.12
N VAL A 165 -7.24 3.63 -12.98
CA VAL A 165 -8.47 4.36 -12.59
C VAL A 165 -9.46 3.43 -11.90
N LYS A 166 -9.72 2.25 -12.46
CA LYS A 166 -10.64 1.28 -11.86
C LYS A 166 -10.16 0.76 -10.52
N ALA A 167 -8.90 0.34 -10.43
CA ALA A 167 -8.33 -0.16 -9.18
C ALA A 167 -8.31 0.91 -8.09
N SER A 168 -7.98 2.16 -8.44
CA SER A 168 -7.97 3.28 -7.51
C SER A 168 -9.38 3.71 -7.10
N ALA A 169 -10.36 3.63 -8.01
CA ALA A 169 -11.76 3.89 -7.69
C ALA A 169 -12.32 2.85 -6.70
N VAL A 170 -12.00 1.57 -6.87
CA VAL A 170 -12.37 0.52 -5.92
C VAL A 170 -11.69 0.76 -4.58
N PHE A 171 -10.38 1.12 -4.59
CA PHE A 171 -9.65 1.43 -3.37
C PHE A 171 -10.22 2.64 -2.62
N GLY A 172 -10.59 3.72 -3.31
CA GLY A 172 -11.28 4.84 -2.69
C GLY A 172 -12.66 4.44 -2.17
N ALA A 173 -13.45 3.73 -2.97
CA ALA A 173 -14.84 3.37 -2.65
C ALA A 173 -14.96 2.44 -1.44
N ILE A 174 -13.96 1.60 -1.12
CA ILE A 174 -14.01 0.72 0.05
C ILE A 174 -14.13 1.52 1.35
N HIS A 175 -13.63 2.77 1.37
CA HIS A 175 -13.72 3.65 2.54
C HIS A 175 -15.15 4.11 2.85
N LEU A 176 -16.14 3.90 1.94
CA LEU A 176 -17.55 4.10 2.26
C LEU A 176 -18.01 3.26 3.46
N VAL A 177 -17.34 2.13 3.73
CA VAL A 177 -17.60 1.30 4.92
C VAL A 177 -17.43 2.11 6.22
N ASN A 178 -16.57 3.14 6.23
CA ASN A 178 -16.36 4.00 7.39
C ASN A 178 -17.61 4.79 7.80
N LEU A 179 -18.58 4.99 6.88
CA LEU A 179 -19.88 5.57 7.24
C LEU A 179 -20.68 4.67 8.20
N LEU A 180 -20.43 3.37 8.21
CA LEU A 180 -21.10 2.40 9.07
C LEU A 180 -20.58 2.47 10.52
N ILE A 181 -19.40 3.07 10.75
CA ILE A 181 -18.74 3.20 12.06
C ILE A 181 -18.72 4.64 12.57
N ASN A 182 -19.75 5.43 12.20
CA ASN A 182 -19.96 6.81 12.65
C ASN A 182 -18.91 7.85 12.19
N ALA A 183 -18.18 7.59 11.10
CA ALA A 183 -17.34 8.61 10.49
C ALA A 183 -18.20 9.72 9.84
N SER A 184 -17.71 10.96 9.85
CA SER A 184 -18.41 12.06 9.19
C SER A 184 -18.47 11.88 7.69
N PHE A 185 -19.61 12.19 7.05
CA PHE A 185 -19.78 12.09 5.61
C PHE A 185 -18.70 12.89 4.84
N GLY A 186 -18.43 14.13 5.27
CA GLY A 186 -17.39 14.97 4.64
C GLY A 186 -15.99 14.35 4.74
N GLY A 187 -15.65 13.82 5.92
CA GLY A 187 -14.38 13.12 6.12
C GLY A 187 -14.22 11.88 5.24
N VAL A 188 -15.29 11.08 5.08
CA VAL A 188 -15.26 9.90 4.22
C VAL A 188 -15.14 10.28 2.74
N ILE A 189 -15.84 11.31 2.26
CA ILE A 189 -15.70 11.79 0.88
C ILE A 189 -14.27 12.30 0.62
N GLN A 190 -13.70 13.05 1.56
CA GLN A 190 -12.30 13.48 1.49
C GLN A 190 -11.36 12.27 1.46
N GLN A 191 -11.59 11.25 2.30
CA GLN A 191 -10.83 10.02 2.34
C GLN A 191 -10.88 9.27 1.00
N ILE A 192 -12.04 9.14 0.37
CA ILE A 192 -12.18 8.54 -0.95
C ILE A 192 -11.32 9.28 -1.98
N GLY A 193 -11.34 10.61 -1.97
CA GLY A 193 -10.59 11.45 -2.91
C GLY A 193 -9.08 11.23 -2.80
N TYR A 194 -8.51 11.36 -1.61
CA TYR A 194 -7.07 11.19 -1.45
C TYR A 194 -6.63 9.73 -1.58
N SER A 195 -7.44 8.75 -1.15
CA SER A 195 -7.15 7.33 -1.36
C SER A 195 -7.11 6.99 -2.86
N PHE A 196 -8.01 7.56 -3.67
CA PHE A 196 -7.95 7.43 -5.12
C PHE A 196 -6.62 7.97 -5.69
N LEU A 197 -6.18 9.17 -5.25
CA LEU A 197 -4.95 9.79 -5.75
C LEU A 197 -3.70 9.00 -5.34
N ILE A 198 -3.58 8.62 -4.06
CA ILE A 198 -2.50 7.77 -3.55
C ILE A 198 -2.51 6.42 -4.27
N GLY A 199 -3.70 5.86 -4.49
CA GLY A 199 -3.88 4.62 -5.23
C GLY A 199 -3.33 4.66 -6.64
N ALA A 200 -3.65 5.73 -7.36
CA ALA A 200 -3.15 5.93 -8.72
C ALA A 200 -1.62 6.14 -8.74
N MET A 201 -1.10 6.94 -7.81
CA MET A 201 0.32 7.21 -7.68
C MET A 201 1.13 5.93 -7.39
N CYS A 202 0.75 5.15 -6.38
CA CYS A 202 1.38 3.86 -6.07
C CYS A 202 1.31 2.88 -7.25
N SER A 203 0.21 2.88 -8.00
CA SER A 203 0.06 2.03 -9.19
C SER A 203 1.08 2.35 -10.29
N VAL A 204 1.34 3.64 -10.55
CA VAL A 204 2.36 4.07 -11.53
C VAL A 204 3.76 3.71 -11.02
N VAL A 205 4.03 3.94 -9.73
CA VAL A 205 5.31 3.55 -9.11
C VAL A 205 5.54 2.05 -9.24
N LEU A 206 4.53 1.22 -8.95
CA LEU A 206 4.63 -0.24 -9.10
C LEU A 206 4.98 -0.65 -10.54
N TYR A 207 4.28 -0.12 -11.54
CA TYR A 207 4.54 -0.46 -12.94
C TYR A 207 5.94 -0.03 -13.41
N LYS A 208 6.41 1.14 -12.94
CA LYS A 208 7.75 1.63 -13.30
C LYS A 208 8.88 0.87 -12.60
N THR A 209 8.65 0.38 -11.39
CA THR A 209 9.72 -0.19 -10.55
C THR A 209 9.63 -1.70 -10.37
N ALA A 210 8.45 -2.30 -10.59
CA ALA A 210 8.12 -3.68 -10.24
C ALA A 210 8.42 -3.98 -8.74
N ASN A 211 8.26 -2.98 -7.87
CA ASN A 211 8.62 -3.05 -6.46
C ASN A 211 7.44 -2.64 -5.57
N LEU A 212 6.74 -3.63 -5.01
CA LEU A 212 5.60 -3.40 -4.13
C LEU A 212 6.00 -2.74 -2.80
N TRP A 213 7.24 -2.98 -2.34
CA TRP A 213 7.73 -2.42 -1.08
C TRP A 213 7.85 -0.90 -1.10
N LEU A 214 8.11 -0.30 -2.29
CA LEU A 214 8.06 1.15 -2.43
C LEU A 214 6.65 1.71 -2.28
N CYS A 215 5.63 0.98 -2.76
CA CYS A 215 4.24 1.37 -2.56
C CYS A 215 3.86 1.27 -1.08
N VAL A 216 4.24 0.17 -0.42
CA VAL A 216 4.06 -0.01 1.03
C VAL A 216 4.71 1.14 1.82
N LEU A 217 5.95 1.49 1.48
CA LEU A 217 6.66 2.58 2.16
C LEU A 217 5.98 3.93 1.91
N LEU A 218 5.59 4.23 0.66
CA LEU A 218 4.87 5.46 0.33
C LEU A 218 3.55 5.58 1.11
N HIS A 219 2.80 4.50 1.18
CA HIS A 219 1.53 4.46 1.90
C HIS A 219 1.74 4.64 3.41
N ALA A 220 2.65 3.88 4.01
CA ALA A 220 2.95 3.98 5.44
C ALA A 220 3.45 5.39 5.83
N VAL A 221 4.28 6.03 4.99
CA VAL A 221 4.72 7.42 5.21
C VAL A 221 3.57 8.40 5.05
N TYR A 222 2.66 8.17 4.09
CA TYR A 222 1.47 8.99 3.91
C TYR A 222 0.58 8.98 5.16
N ASP A 223 0.25 7.77 5.67
CA ASP A 223 -0.56 7.60 6.86
C ASP A 223 0.12 8.19 8.09
N PHE A 224 1.43 7.90 8.25
CA PHE A 224 2.20 8.46 9.35
C PHE A 224 2.18 9.99 9.36
N CYS A 225 2.47 10.63 8.22
CA CYS A 225 2.56 12.07 8.12
C CYS A 225 1.21 12.76 8.29
N GLY A 226 0.16 12.22 7.68
CA GLY A 226 -1.18 12.80 7.74
C GLY A 226 -1.92 12.54 9.04
N GLY A 227 -1.66 11.41 9.69
CA GLY A 227 -2.33 10.98 10.91
C GLY A 227 -1.57 11.27 12.21
N LEU A 228 -0.31 11.75 12.17
CA LEU A 228 0.52 11.92 13.36
C LEU A 228 -0.14 12.80 14.43
N VAL A 229 -0.56 14.00 14.07
CA VAL A 229 -1.21 14.92 15.03
C VAL A 229 -2.63 14.46 15.37
N PRO A 230 -3.49 14.02 14.42
CA PRO A 230 -4.81 13.47 14.77
C PRO A 230 -4.76 12.27 15.71
N ALA A 231 -3.72 11.40 15.60
CA ALA A 231 -3.60 10.20 16.43
C ALA A 231 -2.91 10.47 17.77
N LEU A 232 -1.88 11.29 17.81
CA LEU A 232 -0.98 11.43 18.95
C LEU A 232 -0.87 12.85 19.50
N GLY A 233 -1.66 13.79 19.00
CA GLY A 233 -1.56 15.19 19.37
C GLY A 233 -2.87 15.95 19.22
N GLU A 234 -2.73 17.26 19.27
CA GLU A 234 -3.82 18.23 19.17
C GLU A 234 -3.37 19.46 18.38
N GLY A 235 -4.35 20.20 17.81
CA GLY A 235 -4.12 21.48 17.18
C GLY A 235 -4.52 21.55 15.72
N ILE A 236 -4.09 22.62 15.05
CA ILE A 236 -4.41 22.89 13.65
C ILE A 236 -3.38 22.16 12.78
N ILE A 237 -3.86 21.25 11.93
CA ILE A 237 -2.99 20.47 11.01
C ILE A 237 -2.94 21.07 9.60
N TRP A 238 -3.91 21.90 9.24
CA TRP A 238 -4.04 22.51 7.92
C TRP A 238 -4.04 24.03 8.04
N ASP A 239 -2.86 24.65 7.99
CA ASP A 239 -2.75 26.08 7.81
C ASP A 239 -2.71 26.47 6.32
N THR A 240 -2.91 27.74 6.01
CA THR A 240 -2.94 28.24 4.63
C THR A 240 -1.69 27.89 3.84
N PRO A 241 -0.45 28.07 4.35
CA PRO A 241 0.76 27.66 3.64
C PRO A 241 0.79 26.17 3.33
N THR A 242 0.45 25.32 4.28
CA THR A 242 0.40 23.85 4.09
C THR A 242 -0.58 23.46 2.99
N ILE A 243 -1.78 24.06 3.00
CA ILE A 243 -2.79 23.81 1.94
C ILE A 243 -2.25 24.22 0.57
N VAL A 244 -1.69 25.41 0.44
CA VAL A 244 -1.18 25.92 -0.85
C VAL A 244 -0.06 25.01 -1.38
N ILE A 245 0.90 24.64 -0.54
CA ILE A 245 2.01 23.74 -0.94
C ILE A 245 1.45 22.38 -1.33
N THR A 246 0.50 21.83 -0.58
CA THR A 246 -0.15 20.53 -0.88
C THR A 246 -0.83 20.56 -2.25
N VAL A 247 -1.57 21.60 -2.58
CA VAL A 247 -2.24 21.72 -3.89
C VAL A 247 -1.21 21.80 -5.02
N ILE A 248 -0.17 22.62 -4.87
CA ILE A 248 0.89 22.75 -5.88
C ILE A 248 1.59 21.40 -6.11
N LEU A 249 1.99 20.71 -5.03
CA LEU A 249 2.64 19.40 -5.11
C LEU A 249 1.71 18.35 -5.71
N ALA A 250 0.44 18.31 -5.30
CA ALA A 250 -0.53 17.37 -5.81
C ALA A 250 -0.70 17.50 -7.33
N VAL A 251 -0.83 18.74 -7.84
CA VAL A 251 -0.94 19.01 -9.29
C VAL A 251 0.36 18.61 -10.01
N ALA A 252 1.51 19.08 -9.54
CA ALA A 252 2.80 18.79 -10.16
C ALA A 252 3.10 17.29 -10.23
N VAL A 253 2.85 16.57 -9.12
CA VAL A 253 3.11 15.13 -9.05
C VAL A 253 2.07 14.34 -9.85
N THR A 254 0.81 14.78 -9.91
CA THR A 254 -0.18 14.17 -10.80
C THR A 254 0.25 14.27 -12.26
N ILE A 255 0.70 15.44 -12.73
CA ILE A 255 1.23 15.61 -14.09
C ILE A 255 2.44 14.69 -14.31
N TYR A 256 3.38 14.65 -13.36
CA TYR A 256 4.54 13.77 -13.44
C TYR A 256 4.13 12.29 -13.57
N MET A 257 3.19 11.81 -12.74
CA MET A 257 2.70 10.43 -12.77
C MET A 257 1.98 10.09 -14.08
N VAL A 258 1.18 11.01 -14.60
CA VAL A 258 0.53 10.84 -15.92
C VAL A 258 1.58 10.73 -17.02
N VAL A 259 2.59 11.60 -17.02
CA VAL A 259 3.70 11.53 -18.00
C VAL A 259 4.46 10.21 -17.86
N LEU A 260 4.74 9.77 -16.63
CA LEU A 260 5.39 8.47 -16.40
C LEU A 260 4.55 7.30 -16.91
N LEU A 261 3.24 7.32 -16.68
CA LEU A 261 2.31 6.30 -17.14
C LEU A 261 2.38 6.11 -18.66
N PHE A 262 2.33 7.21 -19.42
CA PHE A 262 2.40 7.16 -20.88
C PHE A 262 3.80 6.79 -21.41
N ARG A 263 4.82 6.76 -20.53
CA ARG A 263 6.18 6.31 -20.83
C ARG A 263 6.48 4.90 -20.31
N ILE A 264 5.48 4.15 -19.84
CA ILE A 264 5.65 2.75 -19.46
C ILE A 264 5.87 1.93 -20.73
N LYS A 265 6.96 1.15 -20.73
CA LYS A 265 7.33 0.28 -21.84
C LYS A 265 6.77 -1.14 -21.62
N PRO A 266 6.45 -1.90 -22.69
CA PRO A 266 6.02 -3.29 -22.57
C PRO A 266 6.94 -4.15 -21.70
N GLU A 267 8.27 -3.98 -21.86
CA GLU A 267 9.28 -4.73 -21.11
C GLU A 267 9.24 -4.45 -19.60
N GLU A 268 8.71 -3.30 -19.18
CA GLU A 268 8.54 -2.98 -17.75
C GLU A 268 7.37 -3.77 -17.16
N LEU A 269 6.32 -4.01 -17.97
CA LEU A 269 5.18 -4.83 -17.57
C LEU A 269 5.53 -6.33 -17.59
N ASP A 270 6.27 -6.78 -18.59
CA ASP A 270 6.69 -8.17 -18.69
C ASP A 270 7.49 -8.61 -17.47
N ARG A 271 8.28 -7.71 -16.87
CA ARG A 271 8.98 -7.99 -15.59
C ARG A 271 8.06 -8.37 -14.44
N ILE A 272 6.81 -7.88 -14.43
CA ILE A 272 5.82 -8.17 -13.39
C ILE A 272 5.10 -9.47 -13.69
N TYR A 273 4.72 -9.68 -14.96
CA TYR A 273 3.83 -10.77 -15.39
C TYR A 273 4.54 -11.98 -15.97
N ASP A 274 5.84 -11.88 -16.26
CA ASP A 274 6.62 -13.01 -16.76
C ASP A 274 6.75 -14.08 -15.67
N LYS A 275 6.02 -15.18 -15.86
CA LYS A 275 5.96 -16.34 -14.96
C LYS A 275 7.03 -17.39 -15.27
N THR A 276 7.95 -17.11 -16.21
CA THR A 276 9.09 -18.00 -16.46
C THR A 276 10.03 -18.00 -15.25
N PRO A 277 10.50 -19.17 -14.80
CA PRO A 277 11.35 -19.31 -13.63
C PRO A 277 12.69 -18.59 -13.74
#